data_613ad652389b891c417909cafcde4ce4
#
_entry.id   613ad652389b891c417909cafcde4ce4
#
_cell.length_a   1.000
_cell.length_b   1.000
_cell.length_c   1.000
_cell.angle_alpha   90.00
_cell.angle_beta   90.00
_cell.angle_gamma   90.00
#
_symmetry.space_group_name_H-M   'P 1'
#
loop_
_entity.id
_entity.type
_entity.pdbx_description
1 polymer ?
#
loop_
_entity_poly.entity_id
_entity_poly.type
_entity_poly.pdbx_seq_one_letter_code
_entity_poly.pdbx_strand_id
1 'polypeptide(L)'
;MYPEIVKSRTLARTMLNRKFDTNEFGLQRPLLQILTYGNNEPEFNLDTLEIMAVKNFLEMIKVSEDIKTGILTLDINAPEPNLAAEINKVLIEELDAHQRKYNKAKTSDTKQFIQERIMDTEKELMAAEEDLRVFMDRNRRIENSPALQLEQQRLGREVTVLTGVFTTLKQQLETTKIEEVKESEYVVILDSPEIPLRRSKPSKKQLVIISGILGIGLGIFLAFVREFISNSKKEEKDKISEAKTLILKNIFELIPGKSNK
;
A
#
# COMPACT_ATOMS: atom_id res chain seq x y z
N MET A 1 -5.31 -1.03 8.35
CA MET A 1 -5.26 0.22 7.57
C MET A 1 -3.87 0.48 6.94
N TYR A 2 -2.77 0.51 7.70
CA TYR A 2 -1.41 0.73 7.15
C TYR A 2 -0.97 -0.27 6.07
N PRO A 3 -1.23 -1.59 6.20
CA PRO A 3 -0.86 -2.55 5.16
C PRO A 3 -1.49 -2.25 3.80
N GLU A 4 -2.73 -1.73 3.79
CA GLU A 4 -3.46 -1.35 2.59
C GLU A 4 -2.85 -0.11 1.92
N ILE A 5 -2.41 0.87 2.74
CA ILE A 5 -1.78 2.10 2.24
C ILE A 5 -0.44 1.76 1.59
N VAL A 6 0.39 0.92 2.24
CA VAL A 6 1.69 0.50 1.69
C VAL A 6 1.54 -0.23 0.35
N LYS A 7 0.46 -1.02 0.18
CA LYS A 7 0.15 -1.73 -1.07
C LYS A 7 -0.69 -0.91 -2.05
N SER A 8 -0.93 0.37 -1.76
CA SER A 8 -1.72 1.22 -2.66
C SER A 8 -0.95 1.56 -3.93
N ARG A 9 -1.68 1.62 -5.05
CA ARG A 9 -1.12 2.05 -6.34
C ARG A 9 -0.62 3.50 -6.29
N THR A 10 -1.26 4.35 -5.48
CA THR A 10 -0.88 5.76 -5.33
C THR A 10 0.51 5.88 -4.72
N LEU A 11 0.78 5.15 -3.62
CA LEU A 11 2.09 5.16 -2.98
C LEU A 11 3.14 4.52 -3.91
N ALA A 12 2.80 3.42 -4.59
CA ALA A 12 3.67 2.80 -5.58
C ALA A 12 4.09 3.78 -6.68
N ARG A 13 3.15 4.53 -7.27
CA ARG A 13 3.44 5.56 -8.28
C ARG A 13 4.37 6.66 -7.78
N THR A 14 4.19 7.09 -6.53
CA THR A 14 5.10 8.08 -5.91
C THR A 14 6.51 7.51 -5.81
N MET A 15 6.64 6.26 -5.37
CA MET A 15 7.93 5.57 -5.27
C MET A 15 8.62 5.38 -6.63
N LEU A 16 7.87 5.09 -7.70
CA LEU A 16 8.43 4.92 -9.06
C LEU A 16 9.14 6.15 -9.59
N ASN A 17 8.74 7.35 -9.15
CA ASN A 17 9.37 8.61 -9.53
C ASN A 17 10.61 8.95 -8.68
N ARG A 18 10.84 8.24 -7.58
CA ARG A 18 12.04 8.42 -6.75
C ARG A 18 13.26 7.83 -7.46
N LYS A 19 14.40 8.45 -7.24
CA LYS A 19 15.68 8.06 -7.83
C LYS A 19 16.51 7.32 -6.81
N PHE A 20 17.17 6.26 -7.26
CA PHE A 20 18.00 5.39 -6.43
C PHE A 20 19.35 5.16 -7.09
N ASP A 21 20.33 4.87 -6.25
CA ASP A 21 21.68 4.52 -6.68
C ASP A 21 21.82 3.00 -6.73
N THR A 22 22.29 2.49 -7.87
CA THR A 22 22.48 1.05 -8.09
C THR A 22 23.85 0.78 -8.72
N ASN A 23 24.43 -0.37 -8.42
CA ASN A 23 25.67 -0.79 -9.05
C ASN A 23 25.45 -1.23 -10.50
N GLU A 24 24.27 -1.82 -10.80
CA GLU A 24 23.94 -2.37 -12.12
C GLU A 24 23.45 -1.29 -13.09
N PHE A 25 22.59 -0.37 -12.63
CA PHE A 25 21.92 0.62 -13.51
C PHE A 25 22.52 2.04 -13.39
N GLY A 26 23.47 2.25 -12.48
CA GLY A 26 24.12 3.55 -12.24
C GLY A 26 23.44 4.41 -11.18
N LEU A 27 23.90 5.68 -11.10
CA LEU A 27 23.46 6.61 -10.07
C LEU A 27 22.21 7.37 -10.50
N GLN A 28 21.36 7.74 -9.51
CA GLN A 28 20.19 8.61 -9.66
C GLN A 28 19.19 8.16 -10.74
N ARG A 29 18.96 6.85 -10.82
CA ARG A 29 17.99 6.27 -11.77
C ARG A 29 16.60 6.21 -11.16
N PRO A 30 15.53 6.61 -11.91
CA PRO A 30 14.15 6.44 -11.44
C PRO A 30 13.84 4.97 -11.16
N LEU A 31 13.10 4.69 -10.10
CA LEU A 31 12.73 3.31 -9.76
C LEU A 31 11.92 2.66 -10.89
N LEU A 32 11.09 3.42 -11.61
CA LEU A 32 10.38 2.95 -12.80
C LEU A 32 11.35 2.33 -13.80
N GLN A 33 12.45 3.02 -14.12
CA GLN A 33 13.46 2.53 -15.06
C GLN A 33 14.13 1.25 -14.54
N ILE A 34 14.53 1.24 -13.27
CA ILE A 34 15.20 0.08 -12.64
C ILE A 34 14.31 -1.17 -12.69
N LEU A 35 12.98 -1.02 -12.49
CA LEU A 35 12.05 -2.14 -12.42
C LEU A 35 11.49 -2.60 -13.77
N THR A 36 11.78 -1.89 -14.86
CA THR A 36 11.25 -2.21 -16.21
C THR A 36 12.36 -2.48 -17.22
N TYR A 37 12.88 -1.46 -17.86
CA TYR A 37 13.82 -1.61 -18.99
C TYR A 37 15.30 -1.45 -18.61
N GLY A 38 15.62 -1.02 -17.38
CA GLY A 38 17.00 -0.91 -16.89
C GLY A 38 17.85 0.01 -17.76
N ASN A 39 18.91 -0.55 -18.36
CA ASN A 39 19.84 0.15 -19.26
C ASN A 39 19.46 0.03 -20.75
N ASN A 40 18.39 -0.71 -21.08
CA ASN A 40 17.93 -0.88 -22.45
C ASN A 40 17.01 0.27 -22.88
N GLU A 41 16.68 0.34 -24.16
CA GLU A 41 15.63 1.22 -24.64
C GLU A 41 14.25 0.68 -24.26
N PRO A 42 13.28 1.56 -23.91
CA PRO A 42 11.95 1.13 -23.55
C PRO A 42 11.20 0.54 -24.76
N GLU A 43 10.76 -0.71 -24.66
CA GLU A 43 9.98 -1.40 -25.71
C GLU A 43 8.50 -1.03 -25.70
N PHE A 44 8.01 -0.47 -24.60
CA PHE A 44 6.59 -0.14 -24.39
C PHE A 44 6.39 1.35 -24.14
N ASN A 45 5.16 1.82 -24.31
CA ASN A 45 4.77 3.17 -23.94
C ASN A 45 4.83 3.39 -22.42
N LEU A 46 4.90 4.64 -22.00
CA LEU A 46 5.03 5.03 -20.59
C LEU A 46 3.94 4.45 -19.69
N ASP A 47 2.70 4.40 -20.16
CA ASP A 47 1.56 3.90 -19.36
C ASP A 47 1.71 2.40 -19.08
N THR A 48 2.14 1.63 -20.08
CA THR A 48 2.39 0.19 -19.92
C THR A 48 3.57 -0.07 -18.99
N LEU A 49 4.64 0.70 -19.14
CA LEU A 49 5.81 0.61 -18.25
C LEU A 49 5.43 0.95 -16.80
N GLU A 50 4.60 1.96 -16.60
CA GLU A 50 4.13 2.32 -15.25
C GLU A 50 3.31 1.18 -14.61
N ILE A 51 2.39 0.57 -15.36
CA ILE A 51 1.59 -0.57 -14.87
C ILE A 51 2.50 -1.75 -14.49
N MET A 52 3.46 -2.07 -15.35
CA MET A 52 4.44 -3.14 -15.09
C MET A 52 5.30 -2.82 -13.86
N ALA A 53 5.82 -1.59 -13.78
CA ALA A 53 6.64 -1.14 -12.66
C ALA A 53 5.88 -1.16 -11.33
N VAL A 54 4.61 -0.71 -11.30
CA VAL A 54 3.74 -0.80 -10.12
C VAL A 54 3.58 -2.24 -9.67
N LYS A 55 3.32 -3.16 -10.60
CA LYS A 55 3.20 -4.59 -10.28
C LYS A 55 4.49 -5.14 -9.69
N ASN A 56 5.62 -4.92 -10.36
CA ASN A 56 6.92 -5.39 -9.91
C ASN A 56 7.28 -4.81 -8.53
N PHE A 57 7.02 -3.53 -8.31
CA PHE A 57 7.25 -2.87 -7.02
C PHE A 57 6.40 -3.49 -5.90
N LEU A 58 5.12 -3.75 -6.14
CA LEU A 58 4.24 -4.36 -5.13
C LEU A 58 4.63 -5.80 -4.81
N GLU A 59 5.20 -6.55 -5.76
CA GLU A 59 5.74 -7.90 -5.55
C GLU A 59 7.04 -7.91 -4.72
N MET A 60 7.80 -6.79 -4.73
CA MET A 60 8.99 -6.62 -3.90
C MET A 60 8.66 -6.39 -2.43
N ILE A 61 7.46 -5.88 -2.12
CA ILE A 61 7.06 -5.49 -0.78
C ILE A 61 6.33 -6.63 -0.09
N LYS A 62 6.80 -7.00 1.09
CA LYS A 62 6.08 -7.88 2.00
C LYS A 62 5.74 -7.08 3.25
N VAL A 63 4.45 -6.97 3.54
CA VAL A 63 3.93 -6.28 4.73
C VAL A 63 3.27 -7.30 5.63
N SER A 64 3.61 -7.27 6.91
CA SER A 64 2.94 -8.04 7.95
C SER A 64 2.64 -7.14 9.15
N GLU A 65 1.48 -7.34 9.75
CA GLU A 65 1.03 -6.63 10.94
C GLU A 65 0.79 -7.63 12.06
N ASP A 66 1.39 -7.40 13.22
CA ASP A 66 1.08 -8.14 14.43
C ASP A 66 -0.18 -7.55 15.06
N ILE A 67 -1.27 -8.29 15.03
CA ILE A 67 -2.59 -7.86 15.53
C ILE A 67 -2.56 -7.55 17.03
N LYS A 68 -1.66 -8.16 17.81
CA LYS A 68 -1.60 -7.95 19.27
C LYS A 68 -0.88 -6.66 19.65
N THR A 69 0.18 -6.34 18.92
CA THR A 69 1.04 -5.17 19.21
C THR A 69 0.75 -4.00 18.30
N GLY A 70 0.08 -4.20 17.15
CA GLY A 70 -0.12 -3.20 16.11
C GLY A 70 1.17 -2.85 15.35
N ILE A 71 2.26 -3.60 15.58
CA ILE A 71 3.54 -3.35 14.91
C ILE A 71 3.46 -3.81 13.45
N LEU A 72 3.83 -2.91 12.55
CA LEU A 72 3.93 -3.16 11.13
C LEU A 72 5.37 -3.50 10.77
N THR A 73 5.58 -4.66 10.15
CA THR A 73 6.88 -5.06 9.61
C THR A 73 6.87 -4.93 8.09
N LEU A 74 7.86 -4.21 7.57
CA LEU A 74 8.06 -3.98 6.14
C LEU A 74 9.34 -4.67 5.68
N ASP A 75 9.20 -5.65 4.80
CA ASP A 75 10.33 -6.33 4.16
C ASP A 75 10.37 -5.95 2.67
N ILE A 76 11.53 -5.51 2.18
CA ILE A 76 11.77 -5.21 0.76
C ILE A 76 12.75 -6.23 0.18
N ASN A 77 12.35 -6.86 -0.94
CA ASN A 77 13.22 -7.74 -1.71
C ASN A 77 13.68 -7.03 -2.98
N ALA A 78 14.96 -6.69 -3.05
CA ALA A 78 15.56 -6.07 -4.22
C ALA A 78 16.78 -6.85 -4.70
N PRO A 79 17.23 -6.67 -5.96
CA PRO A 79 18.42 -7.34 -6.51
C PRO A 79 19.69 -7.02 -5.72
N GLU A 80 19.83 -5.77 -5.28
CA GLU A 80 20.98 -5.28 -4.53
C GLU A 80 20.61 -4.98 -3.07
N PRO A 81 21.50 -5.33 -2.10
CA PRO A 81 21.23 -5.09 -0.67
C PRO A 81 21.10 -3.59 -0.33
N ASN A 82 21.92 -2.74 -0.95
CA ASN A 82 21.86 -1.29 -0.75
C ASN A 82 20.53 -0.72 -1.25
N LEU A 83 20.11 -1.12 -2.45
CA LEU A 83 18.83 -0.72 -3.04
C LEU A 83 17.65 -1.15 -2.16
N ALA A 84 17.68 -2.36 -1.58
CA ALA A 84 16.63 -2.84 -0.69
C ALA A 84 16.48 -1.94 0.55
N ALA A 85 17.58 -1.59 1.19
CA ALA A 85 17.59 -0.72 2.36
C ALA A 85 17.14 0.72 2.01
N GLU A 86 17.61 1.26 0.90
CA GLU A 86 17.25 2.61 0.44
C GLU A 86 15.78 2.71 0.04
N ILE A 87 15.24 1.74 -0.72
CA ILE A 87 13.81 1.68 -1.04
C ILE A 87 12.99 1.62 0.24
N ASN A 88 13.39 0.79 1.22
CA ASN A 88 12.64 0.67 2.47
C ASN A 88 12.63 2.00 3.24
N LYS A 89 13.77 2.69 3.32
CA LYS A 89 13.88 4.01 3.95
C LYS A 89 12.96 5.02 3.28
N VAL A 90 13.05 5.16 1.96
CA VAL A 90 12.22 6.10 1.19
C VAL A 90 10.74 5.73 1.26
N LEU A 91 10.40 4.44 1.29
CA LEU A 91 9.02 3.98 1.45
C LEU A 91 8.42 4.41 2.79
N ILE A 92 9.19 4.32 3.88
CA ILE A 92 8.76 4.78 5.21
C ILE A 92 8.56 6.31 5.21
N GLU A 93 9.48 7.07 4.61
CA GLU A 93 9.38 8.52 4.46
C GLU A 93 8.14 8.93 3.65
N GLU A 94 7.87 8.24 2.54
CA GLU A 94 6.68 8.50 1.71
C GLU A 94 5.37 8.10 2.41
N LEU A 95 5.39 7.00 3.17
CA LEU A 95 4.25 6.58 3.98
C LEU A 95 3.90 7.63 5.03
N ASP A 96 4.90 8.14 5.76
CA ASP A 96 4.72 9.21 6.76
C ASP A 96 4.20 10.50 6.10
N ALA A 97 4.80 10.92 4.99
CA ALA A 97 4.38 12.10 4.24
C ALA A 97 2.93 11.96 3.71
N HIS A 98 2.57 10.78 3.19
CA HIS A 98 1.22 10.49 2.72
C HIS A 98 0.21 10.54 3.87
N GLN A 99 0.55 9.96 5.02
CA GLN A 99 -0.30 9.96 6.21
C GLN A 99 -0.51 11.38 6.75
N ARG A 100 0.55 12.17 6.86
CA ARG A 100 0.46 13.59 7.26
C ARG A 100 -0.45 14.38 6.33
N LYS A 101 -0.27 14.22 5.03
CA LYS A 101 -1.09 14.91 4.03
C LYS A 101 -2.58 14.54 4.16
N TYR A 102 -2.87 13.24 4.31
CA TYR A 102 -4.24 12.75 4.48
C TYR A 102 -4.89 13.30 5.73
N ASN A 103 -4.21 13.24 6.86
CA ASN A 103 -4.75 13.71 8.13
C ASN A 103 -4.94 15.24 8.13
N LYS A 104 -3.95 15.97 7.62
CA LYS A 104 -4.06 17.43 7.50
C LYS A 104 -5.26 17.85 6.65
N ALA A 105 -5.50 17.18 5.54
CA ALA A 105 -6.70 17.43 4.72
C ALA A 105 -7.98 17.16 5.51
N LYS A 106 -8.07 16.00 6.17
CA LYS A 106 -9.23 15.61 6.99
C LYS A 106 -9.49 16.60 8.13
N THR A 107 -8.46 17.02 8.86
CA THR A 107 -8.59 17.96 9.96
C THR A 107 -8.98 19.35 9.45
N SER A 108 -8.44 19.78 8.31
CA SER A 108 -8.83 21.04 7.66
C SER A 108 -10.30 21.06 7.24
N ASP A 109 -10.79 19.97 6.61
CA ASP A 109 -12.19 19.84 6.22
C ASP A 109 -13.14 19.86 7.44
N THR A 110 -12.74 19.14 8.50
CA THR A 110 -13.50 19.14 9.77
C THR A 110 -13.56 20.53 10.38
N LYS A 111 -12.44 21.24 10.41
CA LYS A 111 -12.37 22.63 10.93
C LYS A 111 -13.28 23.57 10.15
N GLN A 112 -13.22 23.50 8.82
CA GLN A 112 -14.08 24.31 7.96
C GLN A 112 -15.57 24.02 8.23
N PHE A 113 -15.95 22.76 8.28
CA PHE A 113 -17.32 22.37 8.59
C PHE A 113 -17.80 22.93 9.94
N ILE A 114 -16.98 22.82 11.01
CA ILE A 114 -17.33 23.35 12.33
C ILE A 114 -17.46 24.88 12.27
N GLN A 115 -16.59 25.58 11.55
CA GLN A 115 -16.67 27.03 11.38
C GLN A 115 -17.96 27.48 10.67
N GLU A 116 -18.35 26.79 9.61
CA GLU A 116 -19.62 27.04 8.91
C GLU A 116 -20.82 26.82 9.84
N ARG A 117 -20.81 25.70 10.60
CA ARG A 117 -21.89 25.42 11.59
C ARG A 117 -21.96 26.45 12.71
N ILE A 118 -20.83 26.98 13.18
CA ILE A 118 -20.79 28.07 14.16
C ILE A 118 -21.48 29.30 13.62
N MET A 119 -21.18 29.72 12.36
CA MET A 119 -21.80 30.90 11.75
C MET A 119 -23.31 30.74 11.57
N ASP A 120 -23.77 29.55 11.18
CA ASP A 120 -25.19 29.28 11.03
C ASP A 120 -25.90 29.26 12.37
N THR A 121 -25.34 28.58 13.37
CA THR A 121 -25.91 28.52 14.73
C THR A 121 -25.93 29.91 15.39
N GLU A 122 -24.93 30.74 15.13
CA GLU A 122 -24.89 32.13 15.63
C GLU A 122 -26.05 32.97 15.06
N LYS A 123 -26.35 32.82 13.75
CA LYS A 123 -27.51 33.47 13.13
C LYS A 123 -28.84 32.99 13.73
N GLU A 124 -28.97 31.67 13.89
CA GLU A 124 -30.16 31.05 14.51
C GLU A 124 -30.34 31.54 15.95
N LEU A 125 -29.26 31.61 16.72
CA LEU A 125 -29.27 32.10 18.11
C LEU A 125 -29.68 33.58 18.18
N MET A 126 -29.09 34.43 17.35
CA MET A 126 -29.46 35.85 17.27
C MET A 126 -30.96 36.03 16.93
N ALA A 127 -31.48 35.22 15.98
CA ALA A 127 -32.89 35.26 15.62
C ALA A 127 -33.80 34.83 16.82
N ALA A 128 -33.44 33.75 17.51
CA ALA A 128 -34.19 33.26 18.64
C ALA A 128 -34.14 34.23 19.86
N GLU A 129 -33.00 34.87 20.09
CA GLU A 129 -32.86 35.94 21.09
C GLU A 129 -33.71 37.14 20.75
N GLU A 130 -33.77 37.56 19.49
CA GLU A 130 -34.62 38.66 19.02
C GLU A 130 -36.09 38.32 19.16
N ASP A 131 -36.51 37.11 18.81
CA ASP A 131 -37.89 36.65 18.99
C ASP A 131 -38.31 36.67 20.46
N LEU A 132 -37.46 36.18 21.36
CA LEU A 132 -37.69 36.22 22.80
C LEU A 132 -37.76 37.67 23.28
N ARG A 133 -36.86 38.56 22.85
CA ARG A 133 -36.85 39.97 23.17
C ARG A 133 -38.15 40.66 22.75
N VAL A 134 -38.56 40.48 21.49
CA VAL A 134 -39.78 41.07 20.91
C VAL A 134 -41.00 40.54 21.67
N PHE A 135 -41.04 39.24 22.01
CA PHE A 135 -42.12 38.68 22.78
C PHE A 135 -42.21 39.33 24.18
N MET A 136 -41.09 39.50 24.89
CA MET A 136 -41.02 40.11 26.20
C MET A 136 -41.44 41.60 26.16
N ASP A 137 -41.01 42.34 25.13
CA ASP A 137 -41.37 43.76 24.98
C ASP A 137 -42.86 43.96 24.74
N ARG A 138 -43.52 43.06 24.00
CA ARG A 138 -44.96 43.10 23.72
C ARG A 138 -45.81 42.65 24.89
N ASN A 139 -45.30 41.77 25.72
CA ASN A 139 -46.07 41.11 26.78
C ASN A 139 -45.47 41.38 28.19
N ARG A 140 -45.44 42.65 28.59
CA ARG A 140 -44.85 43.06 29.89
C ARG A 140 -45.55 42.54 31.13
N ARG A 141 -46.83 42.06 31.03
CA ARG A 141 -47.60 41.48 32.13
C ARG A 141 -47.98 40.03 31.87
N ILE A 142 -47.01 39.14 31.97
CA ILE A 142 -47.20 37.72 31.66
C ILE A 142 -47.79 36.94 32.84
N GLU A 143 -47.66 37.48 34.06
CA GLU A 143 -47.97 36.83 35.32
C GLU A 143 -49.40 36.24 35.40
N ASN A 144 -50.35 36.85 34.71
CA ASN A 144 -51.75 36.45 34.74
C ASN A 144 -52.19 35.56 33.57
N SER A 145 -51.29 35.16 32.67
CA SER A 145 -51.63 34.36 31.50
C SER A 145 -50.74 33.09 31.39
N PRO A 146 -51.28 31.91 31.74
CA PRO A 146 -50.56 30.65 31.62
C PRO A 146 -50.06 30.36 30.17
N ALA A 147 -50.85 30.80 29.18
CA ALA A 147 -50.47 30.64 27.77
C ALA A 147 -49.23 31.46 27.39
N LEU A 148 -49.14 32.72 27.85
CA LEU A 148 -47.97 33.58 27.60
C LEU A 148 -46.74 33.07 28.38
N GLN A 149 -46.90 32.53 29.60
CA GLN A 149 -45.81 31.91 30.33
C GLN A 149 -45.26 30.68 29.61
N LEU A 150 -46.13 29.83 29.04
CA LEU A 150 -45.71 28.68 28.27
C LEU A 150 -44.93 29.09 27.00
N GLU A 151 -45.37 30.13 26.31
CA GLU A 151 -44.68 30.63 25.11
C GLU A 151 -43.33 31.25 25.47
N GLN A 152 -43.24 32.03 26.54
CA GLN A 152 -41.95 32.53 27.04
C GLN A 152 -40.97 31.38 27.36
N GLN A 153 -41.47 30.32 27.99
CA GLN A 153 -40.64 29.14 28.32
C GLN A 153 -40.20 28.42 27.05
N ARG A 154 -41.03 28.36 26.00
CA ARG A 154 -40.69 27.76 24.69
C ARG A 154 -39.54 28.54 24.06
N LEU A 155 -39.69 29.86 23.91
CA LEU A 155 -38.68 30.74 23.31
C LEU A 155 -37.38 30.74 24.13
N GLY A 156 -37.49 30.83 25.47
CA GLY A 156 -36.31 30.76 26.33
C GLY A 156 -35.58 29.43 26.26
N ARG A 157 -36.29 28.32 26.05
CA ARG A 157 -35.69 27.00 25.87
C ARG A 157 -34.93 26.93 24.52
N GLU A 158 -35.49 27.52 23.47
CA GLU A 158 -34.87 27.58 22.16
C GLU A 158 -33.52 28.32 22.23
N VAL A 159 -33.50 29.50 22.84
CA VAL A 159 -32.25 30.25 23.11
C VAL A 159 -31.26 29.42 23.91
N THR A 160 -31.72 28.75 24.98
CA THR A 160 -30.84 27.92 25.84
C THR A 160 -30.21 26.77 25.04
N VAL A 161 -30.99 26.09 24.21
CA VAL A 161 -30.51 24.98 23.39
C VAL A 161 -29.48 25.48 22.35
N LEU A 162 -29.81 26.58 21.63
CA LEU A 162 -28.88 27.14 20.63
C LEU A 162 -27.60 27.67 21.27
N THR A 163 -27.65 28.27 22.45
CA THR A 163 -26.48 28.68 23.24
C THR A 163 -25.62 27.48 23.61
N GLY A 164 -26.24 26.36 24.00
CA GLY A 164 -25.54 25.12 24.30
C GLY A 164 -24.84 24.54 23.08
N VAL A 165 -25.53 24.49 21.93
CA VAL A 165 -24.94 24.05 20.64
C VAL A 165 -23.78 24.93 20.23
N PHE A 166 -23.96 26.26 20.26
CA PHE A 166 -22.91 27.22 19.93
C PHE A 166 -21.66 27.04 20.79
N THR A 167 -21.85 26.92 22.11
CA THR A 167 -20.73 26.70 23.05
C THR A 167 -19.99 25.38 22.75
N THR A 168 -20.74 24.30 22.49
CA THR A 168 -20.17 22.99 22.17
C THR A 168 -19.36 23.05 20.85
N LEU A 169 -19.90 23.70 19.82
CA LEU A 169 -19.20 23.88 18.54
C LEU A 169 -17.91 24.70 18.71
N LYS A 170 -17.92 25.75 19.53
CA LYS A 170 -16.69 26.53 19.84
C LYS A 170 -15.65 25.66 20.55
N GLN A 171 -16.06 24.81 21.50
CA GLN A 171 -15.14 23.88 22.16
C GLN A 171 -14.56 22.84 21.18
N GLN A 172 -15.40 22.30 20.29
CA GLN A 172 -14.94 21.37 19.25
C GLN A 172 -13.94 22.04 18.29
N LEU A 173 -14.19 23.31 17.92
CA LEU A 173 -13.25 24.06 17.07
C LEU A 173 -11.88 24.20 17.72
N GLU A 174 -11.83 24.53 19.03
CA GLU A 174 -10.57 24.64 19.76
C GLU A 174 -9.86 23.27 19.87
N THR A 175 -10.60 22.20 20.11
CA THR A 175 -10.05 20.83 20.09
C THR A 175 -9.45 20.50 18.73
N THR A 176 -10.18 20.77 17.63
CA THR A 176 -9.70 20.52 16.26
C THR A 176 -8.45 21.34 15.92
N LYS A 177 -8.35 22.60 16.38
CA LYS A 177 -7.14 23.41 16.23
C LYS A 177 -5.94 22.81 16.98
N ILE A 178 -6.17 22.28 18.19
CA ILE A 178 -5.13 21.60 18.97
C ILE A 178 -4.67 20.33 18.24
N GLU A 179 -5.61 19.55 17.69
CA GLU A 179 -5.29 18.36 16.89
C GLU A 179 -4.48 18.72 15.64
N GLU A 180 -4.86 19.80 14.92
CA GLU A 180 -4.12 20.29 13.74
C GLU A 180 -2.64 20.57 14.05
N VAL A 181 -2.33 21.04 15.25
CA VAL A 181 -0.96 21.35 15.69
C VAL A 181 -0.22 20.09 16.19
N LYS A 182 -0.93 19.15 16.82
CA LYS A 182 -0.33 17.94 17.40
C LYS A 182 0.09 16.90 16.35
N GLU A 183 -0.39 17.01 15.11
CA GLU A 183 -0.18 16.04 14.04
C GLU A 183 1.25 16.05 13.46
N SER A 184 2.30 16.05 14.29
CA SER A 184 3.67 16.09 13.79
C SER A 184 4.30 14.72 13.51
N GLU A 185 3.89 13.64 14.18
CA GLU A 185 4.49 12.31 14.00
C GLU A 185 3.44 11.18 14.04
N TYR A 186 3.12 10.60 12.88
CA TYR A 186 2.18 9.48 12.78
C TYR A 186 2.83 8.12 12.71
N VAL A 187 4.06 8.04 12.20
CA VAL A 187 4.80 6.79 12.05
C VAL A 187 5.98 6.80 13.00
N VAL A 188 5.91 5.97 14.04
CA VAL A 188 7.04 5.75 14.96
C VAL A 188 7.88 4.61 14.40
N ILE A 189 9.10 4.90 13.99
CA ILE A 189 10.04 3.92 13.50
C ILE A 189 10.70 3.24 14.70
N LEU A 190 10.42 1.95 14.91
CA LEU A 190 11.05 1.15 15.95
C LEU A 190 12.44 0.70 15.51
N ASP A 191 12.53 0.12 14.30
CA ASP A 191 13.77 -0.36 13.71
C ASP A 191 14.00 0.32 12.36
N SER A 192 15.13 0.99 12.22
CA SER A 192 15.52 1.63 10.94
C SER A 192 15.93 0.56 9.92
N PRO A 193 15.66 0.79 8.61
CA PRO A 193 16.11 -0.10 7.55
C PRO A 193 17.63 -0.27 7.55
N GLU A 194 18.10 -1.51 7.59
CA GLU A 194 19.52 -1.87 7.54
C GLU A 194 19.85 -2.65 6.27
N ILE A 195 21.11 -2.57 5.84
CA ILE A 195 21.60 -3.31 4.67
C ILE A 195 21.67 -4.80 5.05
N PRO A 196 20.94 -5.70 4.33
CA PRO A 196 20.90 -7.11 4.69
C PRO A 196 22.25 -7.80 4.46
N LEU A 197 22.74 -8.51 5.50
CA LEU A 197 23.99 -9.27 5.45
C LEU A 197 23.88 -10.57 4.64
N ARG A 198 22.67 -11.09 4.41
CA ARG A 198 22.42 -12.37 3.74
C ARG A 198 21.31 -12.26 2.71
N ARG A 199 21.44 -13.05 1.64
CA ARG A 199 20.39 -13.15 0.61
C ARG A 199 19.15 -13.86 1.18
N SER A 200 17.96 -13.30 0.95
CA SER A 200 16.67 -13.88 1.31
C SER A 200 16.19 -14.93 0.28
N LYS A 201 16.48 -14.72 -1.01
CA LYS A 201 16.10 -15.60 -2.12
C LYS A 201 17.25 -15.75 -3.13
N PRO A 202 17.34 -16.89 -3.86
CA PRO A 202 16.67 -18.16 -3.61
C PRO A 202 17.24 -18.90 -2.39
N SER A 203 16.41 -19.61 -1.64
CA SER A 203 16.88 -20.41 -0.50
C SER A 203 17.64 -21.62 -1.00
N LYS A 204 18.95 -21.68 -0.75
CA LYS A 204 19.82 -22.79 -1.17
C LYS A 204 19.31 -24.15 -0.69
N LYS A 205 18.74 -24.23 0.51
CA LYS A 205 18.17 -25.46 1.07
C LYS A 205 16.99 -25.98 0.23
N GLN A 206 16.06 -25.12 -0.18
CA GLN A 206 14.93 -25.52 -1.03
C GLN A 206 15.39 -25.97 -2.43
N LEU A 207 16.36 -25.30 -3.02
CA LEU A 207 16.93 -25.71 -4.31
C LEU A 207 17.55 -27.10 -4.25
N VAL A 208 18.32 -27.42 -3.19
CA VAL A 208 18.91 -28.75 -2.99
C VAL A 208 17.83 -29.82 -2.82
N ILE A 209 16.79 -29.56 -2.04
CA ILE A 209 15.68 -30.51 -1.85
C ILE A 209 14.95 -30.77 -3.17
N ILE A 210 14.59 -29.72 -3.89
CA ILE A 210 13.88 -29.86 -5.18
C ILE A 210 14.74 -30.60 -6.20
N SER A 211 16.03 -30.27 -6.31
CA SER A 211 16.94 -30.97 -7.22
C SER A 211 17.15 -32.42 -6.85
N GLY A 212 17.17 -32.74 -5.54
CA GLY A 212 17.24 -34.12 -5.04
C GLY A 212 15.99 -34.92 -5.43
N ILE A 213 14.79 -34.37 -5.22
CA ILE A 213 13.53 -35.04 -5.59
C ILE A 213 13.46 -35.26 -7.10
N LEU A 214 13.81 -34.24 -7.90
CA LEU A 214 13.86 -34.36 -9.37
C LEU A 214 14.89 -35.40 -9.81
N GLY A 215 16.06 -35.46 -9.17
CA GLY A 215 17.10 -36.44 -9.48
C GLY A 215 16.65 -37.87 -9.19
N ILE A 216 16.00 -38.11 -8.05
CA ILE A 216 15.44 -39.42 -7.70
C ILE A 216 14.33 -39.81 -8.67
N GLY A 217 13.38 -38.88 -8.98
CA GLY A 217 12.31 -39.11 -9.93
C GLY A 217 12.82 -39.47 -11.32
N LEU A 218 13.80 -38.73 -11.82
CA LEU A 218 14.49 -39.02 -13.08
C LEU A 218 15.22 -40.37 -13.06
N GLY A 219 15.90 -40.70 -11.97
CA GLY A 219 16.56 -41.97 -11.79
C GLY A 219 15.61 -43.16 -11.84
N ILE A 220 14.47 -43.08 -11.14
CA ILE A 220 13.42 -44.11 -11.15
C ILE A 220 12.84 -44.23 -12.58
N PHE A 221 12.53 -43.09 -13.23
CA PHE A 221 12.02 -43.10 -14.60
C PHE A 221 12.97 -43.79 -15.58
N LEU A 222 14.25 -43.45 -15.53
CA LEU A 222 15.28 -44.08 -16.37
C LEU A 222 15.44 -45.56 -16.08
N ALA A 223 15.32 -46.00 -14.80
CA ALA A 223 15.34 -47.40 -14.42
C ALA A 223 14.17 -48.17 -15.08
N PHE A 224 12.94 -47.61 -15.01
CA PHE A 224 11.77 -48.20 -15.69
C PHE A 224 11.95 -48.27 -17.20
N VAL A 225 12.43 -47.20 -17.83
CA VAL A 225 12.72 -47.21 -19.28
C VAL A 225 13.76 -48.27 -19.64
N ARG A 226 14.83 -48.40 -18.87
CA ARG A 226 15.88 -49.41 -19.09
C ARG A 226 15.34 -50.80 -18.91
N GLU A 227 14.53 -51.07 -17.87
CA GLU A 227 13.87 -52.33 -17.57
C GLU A 227 12.91 -52.74 -18.71
N PHE A 228 12.08 -51.77 -19.15
CA PHE A 228 11.18 -51.95 -20.29
C PHE A 228 11.92 -52.34 -21.58
N ILE A 229 13.03 -51.64 -21.93
CA ILE A 229 13.83 -51.95 -23.08
C ILE A 229 14.52 -53.32 -22.94
N SER A 230 14.96 -53.67 -21.73
CA SER A 230 15.63 -54.95 -21.45
C SER A 230 14.71 -56.17 -21.67
N ASN A 231 13.44 -56.02 -21.22
CA ASN A 231 12.40 -57.07 -21.25
C ASN A 231 11.62 -57.13 -22.57
N SER A 232 11.76 -56.17 -23.48
CA SER A 232 11.07 -56.12 -24.77
C SER A 232 11.57 -57.20 -25.73
N LYS A 233 10.65 -57.74 -26.56
CA LYS A 233 10.93 -58.78 -27.58
C LYS A 233 11.88 -58.19 -28.66
N LYS A 234 12.62 -59.09 -29.37
CA LYS A 234 13.62 -58.65 -30.38
C LYS A 234 13.09 -57.65 -31.40
N GLU A 235 11.88 -57.85 -31.93
CA GLU A 235 11.24 -56.91 -32.89
C GLU A 235 11.00 -55.52 -32.33
N GLU A 236 10.69 -55.39 -31.03
CA GLU A 236 10.54 -54.12 -30.37
C GLU A 236 11.86 -53.42 -30.07
N LYS A 237 12.92 -54.20 -29.80
CA LYS A 237 14.30 -53.68 -29.59
C LYS A 237 14.87 -53.04 -30.86
N ASP A 238 14.56 -53.58 -32.03
CA ASP A 238 15.00 -53.02 -33.32
C ASP A 238 14.31 -51.67 -33.60
N LYS A 239 12.99 -51.55 -33.31
CA LYS A 239 12.25 -50.26 -33.42
C LYS A 239 12.75 -49.21 -32.44
N ILE A 240 13.09 -49.60 -31.20
CA ILE A 240 13.61 -48.72 -30.19
C ILE A 240 15.04 -48.23 -30.57
N SER A 241 15.85 -49.08 -31.15
CA SER A 241 17.19 -48.71 -31.65
C SER A 241 17.12 -47.72 -32.78
N GLU A 242 16.15 -47.88 -33.69
CA GLU A 242 15.88 -46.96 -34.81
C GLU A 242 15.35 -45.59 -34.30
N ALA A 243 14.45 -45.57 -33.35
CA ALA A 243 13.98 -44.37 -32.69
C ALA A 243 15.11 -43.64 -31.94
N LYS A 244 16.01 -44.35 -31.26
CA LYS A 244 17.15 -43.79 -30.56
C LYS A 244 18.13 -43.10 -31.53
N THR A 245 18.37 -43.68 -32.69
CA THR A 245 19.26 -43.08 -33.72
C THR A 245 18.62 -41.83 -34.31
N LEU A 246 17.31 -41.81 -34.55
CA LEU A 246 16.58 -40.63 -35.03
C LEU A 246 16.56 -39.48 -33.99
N ILE A 247 16.35 -39.79 -32.72
CA ILE A 247 16.37 -38.79 -31.63
C ILE A 247 17.78 -38.19 -31.49
N LEU A 248 18.82 -39.04 -31.50
CA LEU A 248 20.21 -38.56 -31.42
C LEU A 248 20.58 -37.68 -32.63
N LYS A 249 20.13 -38.02 -33.83
CA LYS A 249 20.33 -37.23 -35.04
C LYS A 249 19.67 -35.86 -34.95
N ASN A 250 18.41 -35.81 -34.50
CA ASN A 250 17.67 -34.56 -34.30
C ASN A 250 18.25 -33.69 -33.20
N ILE A 251 18.73 -34.27 -32.09
CA ILE A 251 19.40 -33.49 -31.02
C ILE A 251 20.73 -32.91 -31.51
N PHE A 252 21.48 -33.65 -32.33
CA PHE A 252 22.73 -33.16 -32.91
C PHE A 252 22.50 -32.04 -33.94
N GLU A 253 21.37 -32.05 -34.66
CA GLU A 253 20.98 -30.97 -35.57
C GLU A 253 20.49 -29.70 -34.84
N LEU A 254 20.00 -29.83 -33.62
CA LEU A 254 19.52 -28.70 -32.77
C LEU A 254 20.65 -27.98 -32.01
N ILE A 255 21.89 -28.51 -32.02
CA ILE A 255 23.06 -27.84 -31.42
C ILE A 255 23.73 -26.99 -32.49
N PRO A 256 23.53 -25.66 -32.55
CA PRO A 256 24.19 -24.80 -33.53
C PRO A 256 25.68 -24.70 -33.19
N GLY A 257 26.55 -25.38 -33.93
CA GLY A 257 27.99 -25.17 -33.72
C GLY A 257 28.99 -26.21 -34.18
N LYS A 258 28.64 -27.16 -35.06
CA LYS A 258 29.67 -27.93 -35.83
C LYS A 258 29.21 -28.19 -37.25
N SER A 259 29.37 -27.16 -38.10
CA SER A 259 29.48 -27.37 -39.53
C SER A 259 30.82 -28.08 -39.80
N ASN A 260 30.73 -29.30 -40.33
CA ASN A 260 31.89 -29.98 -40.91
C ASN A 260 32.49 -29.13 -42.02
N LYS A 261 33.76 -28.82 -41.90
CA LYS A 261 34.69 -28.70 -43.01
C LYS A 261 35.27 -30.05 -43.27
#